data_a1d80f1ce909b001031ac636b1c4c7ad
#
_entry.id   a1d80f1ce909b001031ac636b1c4c7ad
#
_cell.length_a   1.000
_cell.length_b   1.000
_cell.length_c   1.000
_cell.angle_alpha   90.00
_cell.angle_beta   90.00
_cell.angle_gamma   90.00
#
_symmetry.space_group_name_H-M   'P 1'
#
loop_
_entity.id
_entity.type
_entity.pdbx_description
1 polymer ?
#
loop_
_entity_poly.entity_id
_entity_poly.type
_entity_poly.pdbx_seq_one_letter_code
_entity_poly.pdbx_strand_id
1 'polypeptide(L)'
;MPPAGPSAGKRQAEGTYRWAGAYSLVMKSASRESNAPQWLILVGAFFFIVVLGVSAYWEADIRWLHFFQAWMYLATIVLSFRRSRWGYFMGISAAGLWDYTNIFATTFLYNGLQRLSEWIHTGHLQRPDLIIAIPAWLSNFAVIVGCVWGYLRLREKSWSDAGKLMLTFALTTGFFALDMYLFQPRYLGIFPRLLHPRLP
;
A
#
# COMPACT_ATOMS: atom_id res chain seq x y z
N MET A 1 -55.00 -55.04 -8.83
CA MET A 1 -54.79 -53.65 -8.27
C MET A 1 -53.38 -53.23 -8.58
N PRO A 2 -53.13 -52.14 -9.33
CA PRO A 2 -51.81 -51.65 -9.53
C PRO A 2 -51.31 -50.90 -8.26
N PRO A 3 -49.98 -50.93 -7.93
CA PRO A 3 -49.47 -50.27 -6.76
C PRO A 3 -49.55 -48.75 -6.94
N ALA A 4 -49.94 -48.03 -5.87
CA ALA A 4 -50.03 -46.60 -5.85
C ALA A 4 -48.63 -46.01 -6.02
N GLY A 5 -48.40 -45.16 -7.06
CA GLY A 5 -47.16 -44.50 -7.32
C GLY A 5 -46.83 -43.41 -6.23
N PRO A 6 -45.59 -43.11 -6.01
CA PRO A 6 -45.18 -42.14 -4.97
C PRO A 6 -45.86 -40.80 -5.20
N SER A 7 -46.45 -40.23 -4.13
CA SER A 7 -47.19 -38.98 -4.15
C SER A 7 -46.33 -37.80 -4.65
N ALA A 8 -46.91 -36.98 -5.52
CA ALA A 8 -46.24 -35.83 -6.16
C ALA A 8 -45.58 -34.86 -5.15
N GLY A 9 -46.07 -34.82 -3.91
CA GLY A 9 -45.53 -33.97 -2.84
C GLY A 9 -44.10 -34.31 -2.37
N LYS A 10 -43.71 -35.59 -2.39
CA LYS A 10 -42.35 -36.00 -2.00
C LYS A 10 -41.27 -35.52 -3.01
N ARG A 11 -41.59 -35.57 -4.31
CA ARG A 11 -40.65 -35.13 -5.36
C ARG A 11 -40.40 -33.63 -5.36
N GLN A 12 -41.39 -32.80 -4.99
CA GLN A 12 -41.22 -31.36 -4.88
C GLN A 12 -40.36 -30.98 -3.69
N ALA A 13 -40.48 -31.64 -2.53
CA ALA A 13 -39.65 -31.39 -1.36
C ALA A 13 -38.18 -31.74 -1.60
N GLU A 14 -37.86 -32.87 -2.22
CA GLU A 14 -36.48 -33.27 -2.52
C GLU A 14 -35.78 -32.32 -3.53
N GLY A 15 -36.52 -31.79 -4.51
CA GLY A 15 -36.01 -30.77 -5.44
C GLY A 15 -35.61 -29.48 -4.73
N THR A 16 -36.42 -29.00 -3.80
CA THR A 16 -36.19 -27.73 -3.08
C THR A 16 -34.95 -27.79 -2.18
N TYR A 17 -34.73 -28.91 -1.48
CA TYR A 17 -33.54 -29.09 -0.63
C TYR A 17 -32.25 -29.21 -1.43
N ARG A 18 -32.28 -29.79 -2.63
CA ARG A 18 -31.11 -29.93 -3.49
C ARG A 18 -30.64 -28.61 -4.02
N TRP A 19 -31.54 -27.69 -4.38
CA TRP A 19 -31.24 -26.34 -4.82
C TRP A 19 -30.73 -25.46 -3.66
N ALA A 20 -31.31 -25.54 -2.48
CA ALA A 20 -30.87 -24.82 -1.29
C ALA A 20 -29.42 -25.18 -0.91
N GLY A 21 -29.05 -26.48 -1.00
CA GLY A 21 -27.68 -26.92 -0.77
C GLY A 21 -26.68 -26.38 -1.82
N ALA A 22 -27.08 -26.38 -3.11
CA ALA A 22 -26.25 -25.86 -4.18
C ALA A 22 -26.04 -24.33 -4.05
N TYR A 23 -27.08 -23.57 -3.71
CA TYR A 23 -26.97 -22.13 -3.45
C TYR A 23 -26.07 -21.82 -2.25
N SER A 24 -26.14 -22.60 -1.17
CA SER A 24 -25.27 -22.39 0.00
C SER A 24 -23.81 -22.68 -0.29
N LEU A 25 -23.48 -23.65 -1.12
CA LEU A 25 -22.13 -23.97 -1.56
C LEU A 25 -21.58 -22.90 -2.51
N VAL A 26 -22.37 -22.40 -3.45
CA VAL A 26 -22.01 -21.31 -4.35
C VAL A 26 -21.81 -20.01 -3.56
N MET A 27 -22.70 -19.70 -2.61
CA MET A 27 -22.52 -18.53 -1.73
C MET A 27 -21.29 -18.68 -0.84
N LYS A 28 -20.99 -19.86 -0.32
CA LYS A 28 -19.80 -20.13 0.52
C LYS A 28 -18.49 -20.05 -0.28
N SER A 29 -18.50 -20.44 -1.56
CA SER A 29 -17.34 -20.28 -2.45
C SER A 29 -17.13 -18.84 -2.90
N ALA A 30 -18.20 -18.06 -3.09
CA ALA A 30 -18.15 -16.63 -3.43
C ALA A 30 -17.70 -15.74 -2.26
N SER A 31 -17.77 -16.22 -1.01
CA SER A 31 -17.46 -15.43 0.18
C SER A 31 -15.99 -15.48 0.63
N ARG A 32 -15.15 -16.28 -0.02
CA ARG A 32 -13.70 -16.25 0.23
C ARG A 32 -13.07 -15.10 -0.55
N GLU A 33 -13.44 -13.87 -0.18
CA GLU A 33 -12.76 -12.69 -0.72
C GLU A 33 -11.24 -12.82 -0.46
N SER A 34 -10.50 -12.94 -1.54
CA SER A 34 -9.04 -13.06 -1.48
C SER A 34 -8.43 -11.87 -0.74
N ASN A 35 -7.59 -12.12 0.25
CA ASN A 35 -6.81 -11.11 0.98
C ASN A 35 -5.53 -10.70 0.20
N ALA A 36 -5.44 -11.02 -1.09
CA ALA A 36 -4.25 -10.71 -1.91
C ALA A 36 -3.84 -9.23 -1.86
N PRO A 37 -4.76 -8.24 -1.93
CA PRO A 37 -4.37 -6.83 -1.79
C PRO A 37 -3.73 -6.53 -0.43
N GLN A 38 -4.28 -7.07 0.67
CA GLN A 38 -3.76 -6.88 2.02
C GLN A 38 -2.37 -7.49 2.19
N TRP A 39 -2.15 -8.66 1.61
CA TRP A 39 -0.82 -9.28 1.60
C TRP A 39 0.19 -8.46 0.77
N LEU A 40 -0.22 -7.91 -0.35
CA LEU A 40 0.65 -7.03 -1.16
C LEU A 40 1.02 -5.76 -0.38
N ILE A 41 0.06 -5.14 0.33
CA ILE A 41 0.30 -4.00 1.20
C ILE A 41 1.26 -4.38 2.33
N LEU A 42 1.02 -5.53 3.01
CA LEU A 42 1.87 -6.01 4.09
C LEU A 42 3.32 -6.19 3.63
N VAL A 43 3.52 -6.90 2.52
CA VAL A 43 4.86 -7.18 1.98
C VAL A 43 5.54 -5.88 1.57
N GLY A 44 4.87 -5.02 0.80
CA GLY A 44 5.43 -3.72 0.39
C GLY A 44 5.78 -2.84 1.58
N ALA A 45 4.85 -2.65 2.52
CA ALA A 45 5.09 -1.83 3.70
C ALA A 45 6.18 -2.40 4.62
N PHE A 46 6.24 -3.73 4.80
CA PHE A 46 7.29 -4.37 5.58
C PHE A 46 8.68 -4.14 4.96
N PHE A 47 8.84 -4.38 3.65
CA PHE A 47 10.10 -4.12 2.97
C PHE A 47 10.49 -2.64 3.03
N PHE A 48 9.54 -1.73 2.90
CA PHE A 48 9.83 -0.31 3.04
C PHE A 48 10.29 0.05 4.45
N ILE A 49 9.67 -0.49 5.51
CA ILE A 49 10.11 -0.29 6.90
C ILE A 49 11.54 -0.82 7.10
N VAL A 50 11.87 -1.97 6.50
CA VAL A 50 13.25 -2.50 6.52
C VAL A 50 14.22 -1.52 5.84
N VAL A 51 13.85 -0.96 4.68
CA VAL A 51 14.66 0.05 3.99
C VAL A 51 14.87 1.29 4.87
N LEU A 52 13.82 1.79 5.53
CA LEU A 52 13.94 2.92 6.47
C LEU A 52 14.92 2.57 7.62
N GLY A 53 14.86 1.35 8.15
CA GLY A 53 15.77 0.86 9.19
C GLY A 53 17.23 0.81 8.72
N VAL A 54 17.48 0.31 7.51
CA VAL A 54 18.82 0.27 6.90
C VAL A 54 19.34 1.69 6.64
N SER A 55 18.50 2.58 6.11
CA SER A 55 18.85 3.98 5.91
C SER A 55 19.19 4.68 7.23
N ALA A 56 18.41 4.45 8.28
CA ALA A 56 18.65 4.98 9.62
C ALA A 56 19.93 4.42 10.27
N TYR A 57 20.40 3.25 9.85
CA TYR A 57 21.68 2.71 10.28
C TYR A 57 22.86 3.45 9.62
N TRP A 58 22.76 3.75 8.33
CA TRP A 58 23.81 4.49 7.61
C TRP A 58 23.84 5.98 7.93
N GLU A 59 22.66 6.59 8.12
CA GLU A 59 22.51 8.01 8.44
C GLU A 59 21.81 8.18 9.80
N ALA A 60 22.60 8.23 10.86
CA ALA A 60 22.08 8.27 12.23
C ALA A 60 21.22 9.50 12.55
N ASP A 61 21.46 10.60 11.85
CA ASP A 61 20.76 11.88 12.04
C ASP A 61 19.31 11.87 11.52
N ILE A 62 18.96 10.97 10.57
CA ILE A 62 17.58 10.81 10.08
C ILE A 62 16.81 9.67 10.80
N ARG A 63 17.40 9.09 11.84
CA ARG A 63 16.84 7.91 12.53
C ARG A 63 15.43 8.15 13.08
N TRP A 64 15.22 9.28 13.72
CA TRP A 64 13.92 9.64 14.27
C TRP A 64 12.89 9.94 13.18
N LEU A 65 13.30 10.61 12.11
CA LEU A 65 12.46 10.83 10.94
C LEU A 65 11.95 9.49 10.37
N HIS A 66 12.84 8.53 10.16
CA HIS A 66 12.46 7.21 9.64
C HIS A 66 11.62 6.41 10.63
N PHE A 67 11.89 6.54 11.93
CA PHE A 67 11.09 5.89 12.96
C PHE A 67 9.63 6.34 12.90
N PHE A 68 9.37 7.64 12.83
CA PHE A 68 8.01 8.16 12.76
C PHE A 68 7.35 7.88 11.41
N GLN A 69 8.08 7.92 10.31
CA GLN A 69 7.58 7.52 8.99
C GLN A 69 7.09 6.06 8.99
N ALA A 70 7.79 5.14 9.66
CA ALA A 70 7.39 3.74 9.74
C ALA A 70 5.99 3.55 10.35
N TRP A 71 5.57 4.41 11.29
CA TRP A 71 4.23 4.33 11.90
C TRP A 71 3.10 4.51 10.90
N MET A 72 3.28 5.32 9.85
CA MET A 72 2.28 5.48 8.79
C MET A 72 2.05 4.17 8.03
N TYR A 73 3.13 3.41 7.78
CA TYR A 73 3.04 2.12 7.11
C TYR A 73 2.46 1.03 8.01
N LEU A 74 2.79 1.02 9.30
CA LEU A 74 2.16 0.13 10.28
C LEU A 74 0.66 0.39 10.38
N ALA A 75 0.24 1.65 10.47
CA ALA A 75 -1.16 2.04 10.48
C ALA A 75 -1.87 1.62 9.17
N THR A 76 -1.20 1.80 8.02
CA THR A 76 -1.71 1.36 6.71
C THR A 76 -1.95 -0.15 6.71
N ILE A 77 -1.01 -0.97 7.20
CA ILE A 77 -1.16 -2.43 7.31
C ILE A 77 -2.40 -2.75 8.15
N VAL A 78 -2.44 -2.26 9.40
CA VAL A 78 -3.54 -2.57 10.35
C VAL A 78 -4.90 -2.18 9.78
N LEU A 79 -5.02 -0.97 9.23
CA LEU A 79 -6.28 -0.47 8.70
C LEU A 79 -6.69 -1.17 7.40
N SER A 80 -5.73 -1.60 6.56
CA SER A 80 -6.02 -2.33 5.33
C SER A 80 -6.56 -3.74 5.60
N PHE A 81 -6.03 -4.43 6.62
CA PHE A 81 -6.59 -5.73 7.07
C PHE A 81 -8.01 -5.60 7.65
N ARG A 82 -8.32 -4.44 8.22
CA ARG A 82 -9.70 -4.09 8.63
C ARG A 82 -10.58 -3.64 7.46
N ARG A 83 -10.05 -3.66 6.21
CA ARG A 83 -10.71 -3.18 5.00
C ARG A 83 -11.22 -1.74 5.11
N SER A 84 -10.53 -0.92 5.89
CA SER A 84 -10.87 0.48 6.10
C SER A 84 -10.44 1.32 4.89
N ARG A 85 -11.34 2.17 4.39
CA ARG A 85 -11.03 3.17 3.34
C ARG A 85 -9.87 4.07 3.76
N TRP A 86 -9.84 4.48 5.03
CA TRP A 86 -8.77 5.31 5.58
C TRP A 86 -7.39 4.65 5.46
N GLY A 87 -7.30 3.32 5.68
CA GLY A 87 -6.05 2.59 5.52
C GLY A 87 -5.55 2.59 4.08
N TYR A 88 -6.44 2.36 3.11
CA TYR A 88 -6.07 2.43 1.69
C TYR A 88 -5.65 3.83 1.27
N PHE A 89 -6.37 4.87 1.69
CA PHE A 89 -6.03 6.26 1.36
C PHE A 89 -4.73 6.70 2.04
N MET A 90 -4.49 6.27 3.28
CA MET A 90 -3.23 6.52 3.98
C MET A 90 -2.03 5.91 3.26
N GLY A 91 -2.15 4.64 2.83
CA GLY A 91 -1.09 3.98 2.08
C GLY A 91 -0.81 4.65 0.73
N ILE A 92 -1.86 5.02 -0.02
CA ILE A 92 -1.71 5.78 -1.29
C ILE A 92 -1.02 7.12 -1.02
N SER A 93 -1.44 7.85 0.03
CA SER A 93 -0.91 9.17 0.35
C SER A 93 0.54 9.11 0.82
N ALA A 94 0.87 8.20 1.74
CA ALA A 94 2.21 8.08 2.30
C ALA A 94 3.22 7.59 1.24
N ALA A 95 2.91 6.49 0.56
CA ALA A 95 3.78 5.93 -0.46
C ALA A 95 3.88 6.83 -1.69
N GLY A 96 2.77 7.44 -2.12
CA GLY A 96 2.76 8.37 -3.26
C GLY A 96 3.54 9.65 -2.97
N LEU A 97 3.43 10.24 -1.77
CA LEU A 97 4.20 11.41 -1.38
C LEU A 97 5.70 11.09 -1.31
N TRP A 98 6.06 9.92 -0.78
CA TRP A 98 7.44 9.48 -0.70
C TRP A 98 8.03 9.30 -2.10
N ASP A 99 7.35 8.55 -3.00
CA ASP A 99 7.81 8.32 -4.37
C ASP A 99 7.92 9.62 -5.14
N TYR A 100 6.90 10.49 -5.07
CA TYR A 100 6.92 11.79 -5.72
C TYR A 100 8.11 12.64 -5.25
N THR A 101 8.36 12.69 -3.95
CA THR A 101 9.47 13.43 -3.36
C THR A 101 10.82 12.91 -3.88
N ASN A 102 10.99 11.59 -3.92
CA ASN A 102 12.27 10.98 -4.25
C ASN A 102 12.54 10.88 -5.75
N ILE A 103 11.51 11.03 -6.58
CA ILE A 103 11.67 11.14 -8.03
C ILE A 103 11.92 12.60 -8.44
N PHE A 104 11.09 13.55 -7.94
CA PHE A 104 11.02 14.89 -8.49
C PHE A 104 11.69 15.98 -7.63
N ALA A 105 11.77 15.79 -6.30
CA ALA A 105 12.31 16.82 -5.43
C ALA A 105 13.76 16.57 -4.97
N THR A 106 14.15 15.29 -4.78
CA THR A 106 15.50 14.93 -4.29
C THR A 106 16.37 14.25 -5.33
N THR A 107 15.81 13.78 -6.45
CA THR A 107 16.48 12.95 -7.46
C THR A 107 17.11 11.67 -6.88
N PHE A 108 16.65 11.22 -5.69
CA PHE A 108 17.26 10.11 -4.96
C PHE A 108 17.16 8.79 -5.75
N LEU A 109 16.00 8.52 -6.38
CA LEU A 109 15.82 7.33 -7.21
C LEU A 109 16.74 7.36 -8.43
N TYR A 110 16.85 8.50 -9.11
CA TYR A 110 17.75 8.67 -10.26
C TYR A 110 19.19 8.37 -9.89
N ASN A 111 19.66 8.95 -8.77
CA ASN A 111 21.01 8.70 -8.27
C ASN A 111 21.22 7.23 -7.93
N GLY A 112 20.22 6.57 -7.33
CA GLY A 112 20.27 5.12 -7.05
C GLY A 112 20.41 4.28 -8.31
N LEU A 113 19.64 4.56 -9.35
CA LEU A 113 19.72 3.88 -10.64
C LEU A 113 21.07 4.09 -11.33
N GLN A 114 21.61 5.31 -11.29
CA GLN A 114 22.93 5.61 -11.81
C GLN A 114 24.02 4.78 -11.11
N ARG A 115 23.99 4.72 -9.77
CA ARG A 115 24.97 3.93 -8.99
C ARG A 115 24.83 2.43 -9.25
N LEU A 116 23.61 1.93 -9.41
CA LEU A 116 23.38 0.54 -9.81
C LEU A 116 24.00 0.24 -11.20
N SER A 117 23.78 1.13 -12.16
CA SER A 117 24.37 1.00 -13.51
C SER A 117 25.89 1.01 -13.45
N GLU A 118 26.50 1.95 -12.72
CA GLU A 118 27.96 2.01 -12.52
C GLU A 118 28.49 0.69 -11.92
N TRP A 119 27.83 0.17 -10.89
CA TRP A 119 28.23 -1.10 -10.27
C TRP A 119 28.19 -2.27 -11.26
N ILE A 120 27.13 -2.38 -12.06
CA ILE A 120 27.01 -3.43 -13.07
C ILE A 120 28.15 -3.37 -14.10
N HIS A 121 28.56 -2.15 -14.50
CA HIS A 121 29.58 -1.98 -15.53
C HIS A 121 31.03 -2.09 -15.00
N THR A 122 31.26 -1.66 -13.75
CA THR A 122 32.62 -1.56 -13.19
C THR A 122 32.96 -2.66 -12.18
N GLY A 123 31.94 -3.37 -11.66
CA GLY A 123 32.08 -4.30 -10.53
C GLY A 123 32.36 -3.63 -9.19
N HIS A 124 32.49 -2.30 -9.14
CA HIS A 124 32.79 -1.55 -7.92
C HIS A 124 31.54 -0.85 -7.39
N LEU A 125 31.08 -1.29 -6.21
CA LEU A 125 29.94 -0.67 -5.54
C LEU A 125 30.34 0.58 -4.77
N GLN A 126 30.09 1.75 -5.37
CA GLN A 126 30.23 3.04 -4.72
C GLN A 126 28.86 3.51 -4.17
N ARG A 127 28.84 4.06 -2.94
CA ARG A 127 27.65 4.64 -2.33
C ARG A 127 26.43 3.68 -2.31
N PRO A 128 26.55 2.52 -1.59
CA PRO A 128 25.43 1.56 -1.46
C PRO A 128 24.19 2.19 -0.81
N ASP A 129 24.39 3.24 -0.02
CA ASP A 129 23.35 4.04 0.60
C ASP A 129 22.36 4.67 -0.43
N LEU A 130 22.78 4.93 -1.65
CA LEU A 130 21.91 5.47 -2.70
C LEU A 130 21.12 4.37 -3.42
N ILE A 131 21.65 3.14 -3.51
CA ILE A 131 20.99 2.04 -4.21
C ILE A 131 19.71 1.60 -3.50
N ILE A 132 19.60 1.81 -2.18
CA ILE A 132 18.38 1.51 -1.42
C ILE A 132 17.15 2.30 -1.89
N ALA A 133 17.32 3.37 -2.66
CA ALA A 133 16.22 4.08 -3.29
C ALA A 133 15.37 3.16 -4.19
N ILE A 134 16.00 2.16 -4.83
CA ILE A 134 15.31 1.24 -5.75
C ILE A 134 14.36 0.30 -5.01
N PRO A 135 14.80 -0.50 -4.02
CA PRO A 135 13.87 -1.31 -3.24
C PRO A 135 12.86 -0.47 -2.45
N ALA A 136 13.20 0.74 -2.01
CA ALA A 136 12.26 1.67 -1.41
C ALA A 136 11.13 2.02 -2.37
N TRP A 137 11.45 2.44 -3.59
CA TRP A 137 10.48 2.78 -4.63
C TRP A 137 9.59 1.58 -4.99
N LEU A 138 10.18 0.40 -5.23
CA LEU A 138 9.44 -0.83 -5.55
C LEU A 138 8.47 -1.21 -4.42
N SER A 139 8.90 -1.06 -3.18
CA SER A 139 8.09 -1.35 -2.00
C SER A 139 6.90 -0.40 -1.90
N ASN A 140 7.10 0.89 -2.10
CA ASN A 140 6.04 1.88 -2.13
C ASN A 140 5.07 1.66 -3.29
N PHE A 141 5.59 1.35 -4.48
CA PHE A 141 4.76 0.99 -5.62
C PHE A 141 3.85 -0.19 -5.31
N ALA A 142 4.36 -1.24 -4.65
CA ALA A 142 3.56 -2.37 -4.19
C ALA A 142 2.48 -1.96 -3.19
N VAL A 143 2.78 -1.05 -2.25
CA VAL A 143 1.78 -0.49 -1.32
C VAL A 143 0.69 0.26 -2.07
N ILE A 144 1.05 1.14 -3.03
CA ILE A 144 0.09 1.90 -3.84
C ILE A 144 -0.83 0.95 -4.61
N VAL A 145 -0.26 -0.02 -5.34
CA VAL A 145 -1.03 -1.00 -6.11
C VAL A 145 -1.95 -1.81 -5.20
N GLY A 146 -1.44 -2.29 -4.07
CA GLY A 146 -2.23 -3.04 -3.09
C GLY A 146 -3.38 -2.22 -2.51
N CYS A 147 -3.14 -0.95 -2.18
CA CYS A 147 -4.15 -0.03 -1.65
C CYS A 147 -5.22 0.31 -2.69
N VAL A 148 -4.84 0.63 -3.92
CA VAL A 148 -5.78 0.87 -5.02
C VAL A 148 -6.62 -0.38 -5.30
N TRP A 149 -5.98 -1.53 -5.41
CA TRP A 149 -6.66 -2.80 -5.63
C TRP A 149 -7.62 -3.14 -4.48
N GLY A 150 -7.19 -2.96 -3.21
CA GLY A 150 -8.03 -3.18 -2.03
C GLY A 150 -9.24 -2.24 -2.00
N TYR A 151 -9.03 -0.95 -2.29
CA TYR A 151 -10.10 0.03 -2.38
C TYR A 151 -11.10 -0.31 -3.50
N LEU A 152 -10.60 -0.70 -4.68
CA LEU A 152 -11.46 -1.05 -5.82
C LEU A 152 -12.36 -2.26 -5.53
N ARG A 153 -11.98 -3.14 -4.60
CA ARG A 153 -12.77 -4.29 -4.16
C ARG A 153 -13.83 -3.97 -3.10
N LEU A 154 -13.81 -2.78 -2.51
CA LEU A 154 -14.87 -2.38 -1.59
C LEU A 154 -16.21 -2.29 -2.32
N ARG A 155 -17.25 -2.89 -1.70
CA ARG A 155 -18.61 -2.96 -2.29
C ARG A 155 -19.25 -1.59 -2.42
N GLU A 156 -19.07 -0.76 -1.41
CA GLU A 156 -19.66 0.58 -1.36
C GLU A 156 -18.59 1.63 -1.63
N LYS A 157 -18.80 2.44 -2.63
CA LYS A 157 -18.00 3.63 -2.96
C LYS A 157 -18.90 4.85 -2.90
N SER A 158 -18.34 5.98 -2.44
CA SER A 158 -19.11 7.21 -2.28
C SER A 158 -18.31 8.40 -2.83
N TRP A 159 -19.01 9.41 -3.31
CA TRP A 159 -18.38 10.69 -3.66
C TRP A 159 -17.61 11.31 -2.49
N SER A 160 -18.02 11.03 -1.24
CA SER A 160 -17.27 11.43 -0.04
C SER A 160 -15.88 10.80 0.05
N ASP A 161 -15.59 9.73 -0.70
CA ASP A 161 -14.29 9.07 -0.68
C ASP A 161 -13.19 9.93 -1.29
N ALA A 162 -13.52 10.77 -2.28
CA ALA A 162 -12.59 11.78 -2.80
C ALA A 162 -12.18 12.79 -1.71
N GLY A 163 -13.16 13.27 -0.93
CA GLY A 163 -12.88 14.16 0.20
C GLY A 163 -12.03 13.50 1.28
N LYS A 164 -12.28 12.21 1.58
CA LYS A 164 -11.46 11.44 2.53
C LYS A 164 -10.03 11.24 2.02
N LEU A 165 -9.84 10.97 0.73
CA LEU A 165 -8.51 10.87 0.13
C LEU A 165 -7.74 12.19 0.24
N MET A 166 -8.39 13.31 -0.12
CA MET A 166 -7.80 14.64 0.00
C MET A 166 -7.43 14.97 1.45
N LEU A 167 -8.33 14.69 2.39
CA LEU A 167 -8.05 14.90 3.82
C LEU A 167 -6.88 14.02 4.29
N THR A 168 -6.85 12.74 3.90
CA THR A 168 -5.76 11.83 4.27
C THR A 168 -4.44 12.30 3.68
N PHE A 169 -4.44 12.77 2.42
CA PHE A 169 -3.25 13.32 1.79
C PHE A 169 -2.75 14.58 2.53
N ALA A 170 -3.65 15.50 2.89
CA ALA A 170 -3.29 16.71 3.65
C ALA A 170 -2.73 16.36 5.04
N LEU A 171 -3.36 15.41 5.76
CA LEU A 171 -2.89 14.96 7.07
C LEU A 171 -1.53 14.25 6.97
N THR A 172 -1.33 13.41 5.95
CA THR A 172 -0.05 12.73 5.70
C THR A 172 1.05 13.73 5.38
N THR A 173 0.77 14.71 4.51
CA THR A 173 1.72 15.77 4.17
C THR A 173 2.06 16.62 5.39
N GLY A 174 1.06 17.00 6.19
CA GLY A 174 1.25 17.73 7.44
C GLY A 174 2.07 16.95 8.47
N PHE A 175 1.83 15.64 8.58
CA PHE A 175 2.62 14.76 9.44
C PHE A 175 4.09 14.71 9.00
N PHE A 176 4.39 14.51 7.73
CA PHE A 176 5.77 14.51 7.24
C PHE A 176 6.44 15.88 7.37
N ALA A 177 5.70 16.97 7.16
CA ALA A 177 6.23 18.32 7.37
C ALA A 177 6.59 18.56 8.85
N LEU A 178 5.72 18.13 9.76
CA LEU A 178 5.96 18.23 11.21
C LEU A 178 7.16 17.36 11.63
N ASP A 179 7.24 16.14 11.13
CA ASP A 179 8.32 15.19 11.40
C ASP A 179 9.67 15.76 10.92
N MET A 180 9.73 16.32 9.70
CA MET A 180 10.91 17.02 9.20
C MET A 180 11.24 18.27 10.04
N TYR A 181 10.24 19.04 10.43
CA TYR A 181 10.45 20.24 11.26
C TYR A 181 11.08 19.91 12.61
N LEU A 182 10.61 18.85 13.26
CA LEU A 182 11.05 18.46 14.59
C LEU A 182 12.43 17.78 14.59
N PHE A 183 12.71 16.93 13.58
CA PHE A 183 13.88 16.07 13.60
C PHE A 183 14.92 16.41 12.54
N GLN A 184 14.53 17.01 11.41
CA GLN A 184 15.43 17.32 10.30
C GLN A 184 15.02 18.57 9.53
N PRO A 185 15.08 19.77 10.13
CA PRO A 185 14.63 21.02 9.51
C PRO A 185 15.28 21.32 8.14
N ARG A 186 16.49 20.80 7.88
CA ARG A 186 17.19 20.94 6.58
C ARG A 186 16.38 20.38 5.40
N TYR A 187 15.50 19.40 5.64
CA TYR A 187 14.67 18.82 4.59
C TYR A 187 13.40 19.63 4.31
N LEU A 188 13.05 20.62 5.11
CA LEU A 188 11.90 21.49 4.81
C LEU A 188 12.05 22.23 3.47
N GLY A 189 13.28 22.44 3.02
CA GLY A 189 13.60 22.99 1.69
C GLY A 189 13.12 22.10 0.51
N ILE A 190 12.63 20.88 0.77
CA ILE A 190 12.04 20.00 -0.23
C ILE A 190 10.64 20.49 -0.64
N PHE A 191 9.85 21.06 0.29
CA PHE A 191 8.47 21.48 0.02
C PHE A 191 8.32 22.48 -1.14
N PRO A 192 9.13 23.56 -1.25
CA PRO A 192 9.12 24.42 -2.43
C PRO A 192 9.41 23.66 -3.74
N ARG A 193 10.26 22.62 -3.69
CA ARG A 193 10.61 21.82 -4.87
C ARG A 193 9.47 20.88 -5.30
N LEU A 194 8.58 20.50 -4.37
CA LEU A 194 7.38 19.72 -4.73
C LEU A 194 6.43 20.52 -5.63
N LEU A 195 6.41 21.85 -5.50
CA LEU A 195 5.61 22.75 -6.34
C LEU A 195 6.27 23.07 -7.69
N HIS A 196 7.59 22.94 -7.76
CA HIS A 196 8.39 23.19 -8.95
C HIS A 196 9.31 22.00 -9.23
N PRO A 197 8.76 20.86 -9.69
CA PRO A 197 9.53 19.65 -9.92
C PRO A 197 10.60 19.91 -10.99
N ARG A 198 11.83 19.49 -10.68
CA ARG A 198 12.91 19.47 -11.66
C ARG A 198 12.86 18.08 -12.32
N LEU A 199 12.59 18.05 -13.62
CA LEU A 199 12.81 16.85 -14.40
C LEU A 199 14.33 16.63 -14.50
N PRO A 200 14.81 15.40 -14.31
CA PRO A 200 16.22 15.04 -14.44
C PRO A 200 16.74 15.20 -15.85
#